data_a85f3b5d3f05e0f9174cd51e11a6b656
#
_entry.id   a85f3b5d3f05e0f9174cd51e11a6b656
#
_cell.length_a   1.000
_cell.length_b   1.000
_cell.length_c   1.000
_cell.angle_alpha   90.00
_cell.angle_beta   90.00
_cell.angle_gamma   90.00
#
_symmetry.space_group_name_H-M   'P 1'
#
loop_
_entity.id
_entity.type
_entity.pdbx_description
1 polymer ?
#
loop_
_entity_poly.entity_id
_entity_poly.type
_entity_poly.pdbx_seq_one_letter_code
_entity_poly.pdbx_strand_id
1 'polypeptide(L)'
;MTERALKKLLNRPYDALIDSETLKEIGATSDCGMTKDVLIFRAEGFVLKFSNPKDEDYCKLEYKNYLKAKAAGVEKILLPTILFYKNGFGITFYKQPIFYKCQDDLTGYEKKILSRKSKYTQKVTQKRESKLFNLLDGFFDTAIDDSWMARAVQYYGYDFMGKVAKWTCENSINDLHEGNIGYIGNFRPVIFDYSGF
;
A
#
# COMPACT_ATOMS: atom_id res chain seq x y z
N MET A 1 -6.12 20.57 0.82
CA MET A 1 -5.77 20.94 2.23
C MET A 1 -4.47 21.77 2.23
N THR A 2 -4.40 22.87 2.99
CA THR A 2 -3.16 23.67 3.09
C THR A 2 -2.14 22.98 4.01
N GLU A 3 -0.85 23.26 3.83
CA GLU A 3 0.23 22.73 4.70
C GLU A 3 0.00 23.09 6.18
N ARG A 4 -0.50 24.30 6.44
CA ARG A 4 -0.84 24.76 7.79
C ARG A 4 -1.97 23.92 8.42
N ALA A 5 -3.01 23.58 7.64
CA ALA A 5 -4.11 22.75 8.10
C ALA A 5 -3.64 21.32 8.39
N LEU A 6 -2.77 20.76 7.55
CA LEU A 6 -2.16 19.45 7.77
C LEU A 6 -1.32 19.44 9.06
N LYS A 7 -0.46 20.44 9.27
CA LYS A 7 0.32 20.55 10.51
C LYS A 7 -0.56 20.66 11.77
N LYS A 8 -1.66 21.42 11.68
CA LYS A 8 -2.62 21.52 12.79
C LYS A 8 -3.30 20.17 13.08
N LEU A 9 -3.66 19.42 12.03
CA LEU A 9 -4.23 18.08 12.17
C LEU A 9 -3.23 17.11 12.81
N LEU A 10 -2.00 17.07 12.31
CA LEU A 10 -0.94 16.17 12.80
C LEU A 10 -0.59 16.42 14.27
N ASN A 11 -0.88 17.60 14.83
CA ASN A 11 -0.63 17.93 16.24
C ASN A 11 -1.86 17.70 17.16
N ARG A 12 -2.84 16.91 16.73
CA ARG A 12 -3.95 16.48 17.56
C ARG A 12 -3.65 15.16 18.32
N PRO A 13 -4.29 14.89 19.47
CA PRO A 13 -4.24 13.60 20.12
C PRO A 13 -5.01 12.55 19.30
N TYR A 14 -4.75 11.26 19.55
CA TYR A 14 -5.29 10.15 18.78
C TYR A 14 -6.81 10.17 18.63
N ASP A 15 -7.53 10.29 19.74
CA ASP A 15 -9.01 10.27 19.73
C ASP A 15 -9.61 11.40 18.90
N ALA A 16 -8.96 12.57 18.87
CA ALA A 16 -9.39 13.68 18.04
C ALA A 16 -9.08 13.53 16.55
N LEU A 17 -8.21 12.57 16.17
CA LEU A 17 -7.91 12.28 14.75
C LEU A 17 -8.99 11.43 14.11
N ILE A 18 -9.64 10.55 14.88
CA ILE A 18 -10.66 9.61 14.41
C ILE A 18 -12.11 10.09 14.70
N ASP A 19 -12.24 11.24 15.34
CA ASP A 19 -13.54 11.83 15.67
C ASP A 19 -14.31 12.24 14.41
N SER A 20 -15.60 11.88 14.35
CA SER A 20 -16.45 12.07 13.16
C SER A 20 -16.67 13.54 12.78
N GLU A 21 -16.72 14.45 13.76
CA GLU A 21 -16.87 15.89 13.49
C GLU A 21 -15.57 16.45 12.92
N THR A 22 -14.44 16.06 13.49
CA THR A 22 -13.11 16.39 12.97
C THR A 22 -12.94 15.91 11.52
N LEU A 23 -13.34 14.67 11.22
CA LEU A 23 -13.25 14.12 9.86
C LEU A 23 -14.06 14.91 8.84
N LYS A 24 -15.28 15.32 9.21
CA LYS A 24 -16.12 16.19 8.36
C LYS A 24 -15.49 17.56 8.15
N GLU A 25 -14.96 18.18 9.22
CA GLU A 25 -14.30 19.50 9.15
C GLU A 25 -13.13 19.50 8.17
N ILE A 26 -12.33 18.44 8.14
CA ILE A 26 -11.14 18.33 7.30
C ILE A 26 -11.41 17.70 5.93
N GLY A 27 -12.64 17.27 5.63
CA GLY A 27 -13.02 16.64 4.37
C GLY A 27 -12.37 15.27 4.14
N ALA A 28 -12.09 14.53 5.21
CA ALA A 28 -11.52 13.20 5.17
C ALA A 28 -12.57 12.12 5.49
N THR A 29 -12.30 10.91 4.99
CA THR A 29 -12.95 9.69 5.48
C THR A 29 -11.90 8.84 6.20
N SER A 30 -12.33 8.04 7.18
CA SER A 30 -11.43 7.12 7.87
C SER A 30 -11.66 5.68 7.40
N ASP A 31 -10.60 4.91 7.45
CA ASP A 31 -10.61 3.45 7.39
C ASP A 31 -9.69 2.95 8.52
N CYS A 32 -10.00 1.80 9.11
CA CYS A 32 -9.19 1.21 10.17
C CYS A 32 -8.66 -0.15 9.72
N GLY A 33 -7.36 -0.34 9.84
CA GLY A 33 -6.71 -1.65 9.73
C GLY A 33 -6.46 -2.25 11.12
N MET A 34 -5.90 -3.46 11.15
CA MET A 34 -5.51 -4.10 12.42
C MET A 34 -4.36 -3.37 13.14
N THR A 35 -3.50 -2.71 12.40
CA THR A 35 -2.24 -2.12 12.91
C THR A 35 -2.15 -0.61 12.75
N LYS A 36 -2.93 -0.05 11.85
CA LYS A 36 -2.89 1.39 11.49
C LYS A 36 -4.27 1.91 11.15
N ASP A 37 -4.53 3.13 11.56
CA ASP A 37 -5.67 3.91 11.08
C ASP A 37 -5.29 4.73 9.86
N VAL A 38 -6.27 4.98 9.02
CA VAL A 38 -6.08 5.65 7.73
C VAL A 38 -7.06 6.81 7.60
N LEU A 39 -6.57 8.00 7.32
CA LEU A 39 -7.38 9.12 6.87
C LEU A 39 -7.22 9.27 5.36
N ILE A 40 -8.34 9.27 4.64
CA ILE A 40 -8.38 9.30 3.18
C ILE A 40 -8.81 10.69 2.72
N PHE A 41 -7.92 11.38 2.04
CA PHE A 41 -8.14 12.71 1.45
C PHE A 41 -8.30 12.59 -0.06
N ARG A 42 -9.50 12.16 -0.50
CA ARG A 42 -9.76 11.88 -1.93
C ARG A 42 -9.57 13.08 -2.83
N ALA A 43 -10.01 14.26 -2.42
CA ALA A 43 -9.88 15.49 -3.20
C ALA A 43 -8.42 15.90 -3.40
N GLU A 44 -7.57 15.63 -2.43
CA GLU A 44 -6.15 15.96 -2.45
C GLU A 44 -5.26 14.82 -2.99
N GLY A 45 -5.83 13.64 -3.22
CA GLY A 45 -5.14 12.50 -3.82
C GLY A 45 -4.12 11.81 -2.91
N PHE A 46 -4.33 11.82 -1.57
CA PHE A 46 -3.45 11.11 -0.65
C PHE A 46 -4.18 10.47 0.52
N VAL A 47 -3.51 9.55 1.18
CA VAL A 47 -3.88 8.98 2.47
C VAL A 47 -2.83 9.33 3.52
N LEU A 48 -3.29 9.47 4.76
CA LEU A 48 -2.45 9.64 5.93
C LEU A 48 -2.65 8.42 6.83
N LYS A 49 -1.60 7.67 7.10
CA LYS A 49 -1.63 6.52 8.00
C LYS A 49 -0.97 6.86 9.33
N PHE A 50 -1.49 6.30 10.41
CA PHE A 50 -0.94 6.48 11.75
C PHE A 50 -1.25 5.26 12.63
N SER A 51 -0.39 5.01 13.63
CA SER A 51 -0.55 3.94 14.60
C SER A 51 -1.04 4.51 15.93
N ASN A 52 -1.84 3.73 16.65
CA ASN A 52 -2.17 4.05 18.03
C ASN A 52 -0.88 4.10 18.85
N PRO A 53 -0.63 5.16 19.64
CA PRO A 53 0.59 5.29 20.42
C PRO A 53 0.75 4.25 21.55
N LYS A 54 -0.31 3.49 21.87
CA LYS A 54 -0.29 2.38 22.85
C LYS A 54 0.17 1.07 22.25
N ASP A 55 0.16 0.95 20.92
CA ASP A 55 0.54 -0.25 20.20
C ASP A 55 1.97 -0.15 19.65
N GLU A 56 2.43 -1.20 18.98
CA GLU A 56 3.69 -1.15 18.25
C GLU A 56 3.65 -0.07 17.16
N ASP A 57 4.77 0.63 16.96
CA ASP A 57 4.87 1.70 15.97
C ASP A 57 5.05 1.12 14.55
N TYR A 58 3.97 0.54 14.01
CA TYR A 58 3.92 -0.04 12.67
C TYR A 58 4.20 0.99 11.57
N CYS A 59 3.88 2.26 11.79
CA CYS A 59 4.24 3.32 10.85
C CYS A 59 5.74 3.50 10.76
N LYS A 60 6.45 3.44 11.87
CA LYS A 60 7.92 3.49 11.91
C LYS A 60 8.53 2.24 11.27
N LEU A 61 7.94 1.07 11.49
CA LEU A 61 8.40 -0.18 10.91
C LEU A 61 8.25 -0.14 9.37
N GLU A 62 7.10 0.26 8.88
CA GLU A 62 6.85 0.42 7.44
C GLU A 62 7.80 1.43 6.79
N TYR A 63 8.04 2.56 7.44
CA TYR A 63 9.02 3.53 6.96
C TYR A 63 10.44 2.94 6.88
N LYS A 64 10.87 2.17 7.90
CA LYS A 64 12.15 1.46 7.87
C LYS A 64 12.23 0.46 6.72
N ASN A 65 11.15 -0.31 6.50
CA ASN A 65 11.09 -1.27 5.39
C ASN A 65 11.13 -0.55 4.03
N TYR A 66 10.49 0.61 3.91
CA TYR A 66 10.63 1.44 2.70
C TYR A 66 12.08 1.86 2.43
N LEU A 67 12.82 2.27 3.46
CA LEU A 67 14.24 2.60 3.31
C LEU A 67 15.10 1.40 2.91
N LYS A 68 14.83 0.21 3.50
CA LYS A 68 15.48 -1.04 3.10
C LYS A 68 15.16 -1.42 1.65
N ALA A 69 13.90 -1.30 1.23
CA ALA A 69 13.48 -1.54 -0.15
C ALA A 69 14.21 -0.61 -1.13
N LYS A 70 14.36 0.66 -0.76
CA LYS A 70 15.11 1.64 -1.55
C LYS A 70 16.59 1.25 -1.68
N ALA A 71 17.21 0.80 -0.60
CA ALA A 71 18.58 0.29 -0.63
C ALA A 71 18.72 -0.98 -1.48
N ALA A 72 17.70 -1.83 -1.51
CA ALA A 72 17.67 -3.05 -2.34
C ALA A 72 17.24 -2.79 -3.80
N GLY A 73 16.83 -1.57 -4.15
CA GLY A 73 16.36 -1.20 -5.49
C GLY A 73 15.01 -1.80 -5.89
N VAL A 74 14.16 -2.12 -4.90
CA VAL A 74 12.81 -2.68 -5.11
C VAL A 74 11.68 -1.71 -4.75
N GLU A 75 11.99 -0.49 -4.35
CA GLU A 75 11.03 0.52 -3.91
C GLU A 75 9.96 0.89 -4.95
N LYS A 76 10.21 0.60 -6.22
CA LYS A 76 9.29 0.94 -7.33
C LYS A 76 7.92 0.28 -7.21
N ILE A 77 7.84 -0.90 -6.58
CA ILE A 77 6.58 -1.61 -6.37
C ILE A 77 5.87 -1.15 -5.09
N LEU A 78 6.60 -0.55 -4.17
CA LEU A 78 6.02 -0.05 -2.93
C LEU A 78 5.34 1.30 -3.14
N LEU A 79 4.25 1.51 -2.44
CA LEU A 79 3.69 2.83 -2.31
C LEU A 79 4.58 3.65 -1.36
N PRO A 80 5.14 4.80 -1.80
CA PRO A 80 6.16 5.48 -1.02
C PRO A 80 5.60 6.01 0.31
N THR A 81 6.30 5.78 1.41
CA THR A 81 6.07 6.45 2.68
C THR A 81 6.77 7.81 2.66
N ILE A 82 6.01 8.86 2.49
CA ILE A 82 6.51 10.24 2.47
C ILE A 82 5.98 11.00 3.68
N LEU A 83 6.68 12.05 4.08
CA LEU A 83 6.31 12.88 5.23
C LEU A 83 6.19 12.05 6.52
N PHE A 84 7.24 11.26 6.86
CA PHE A 84 7.31 10.60 8.14
C PHE A 84 7.45 11.62 9.27
N TYR A 85 6.54 11.58 10.25
CA TYR A 85 6.47 12.56 11.32
C TYR A 85 5.99 11.90 12.62
N LYS A 86 6.54 12.30 13.75
CA LYS A 86 6.06 11.92 15.08
C LYS A 86 5.64 13.18 15.84
N ASN A 87 4.41 13.23 16.34
CA ASN A 87 3.88 14.39 17.06
C ASN A 87 4.20 14.35 18.57
N GLY A 88 3.82 15.44 19.28
CA GLY A 88 4.00 15.56 20.72
C GLY A 88 3.21 14.55 21.56
N PHE A 89 2.21 13.87 21.00
CA PHE A 89 1.43 12.81 21.64
C PHE A 89 1.97 11.41 21.37
N GLY A 90 3.15 11.30 20.73
CA GLY A 90 3.78 10.02 20.43
C GLY A 90 3.24 9.30 19.20
N ILE A 91 2.29 9.90 18.48
CA ILE A 91 1.68 9.31 17.26
C ILE A 91 2.63 9.49 16.09
N THR A 92 2.92 8.40 15.40
CA THR A 92 3.72 8.39 14.18
C THR A 92 2.82 8.39 12.96
N PHE A 93 3.13 9.24 12.00
CA PHE A 93 2.38 9.42 10.77
C PHE A 93 3.28 9.23 9.57
N TYR A 94 2.69 8.77 8.47
CA TYR A 94 3.25 8.94 7.14
C TYR A 94 2.15 9.16 6.09
N LYS A 95 2.53 9.77 5.01
CA LYS A 95 1.67 10.07 3.87
C LYS A 95 1.99 9.14 2.71
N GLN A 96 0.94 8.64 2.05
CA GLN A 96 1.05 7.91 0.79
C GLN A 96 0.14 8.52 -0.28
N PRO A 97 0.43 8.39 -1.58
CA PRO A 97 -0.51 8.68 -2.65
C PRO A 97 -1.79 7.85 -2.48
N ILE A 98 -2.92 8.35 -2.99
CA ILE A 98 -4.16 7.55 -3.01
C ILE A 98 -3.96 6.32 -3.90
N PHE A 99 -4.54 5.20 -3.48
CA PHE A 99 -4.46 3.93 -4.17
C PHE A 99 -5.84 3.25 -4.19
N TYR A 100 -5.99 2.24 -5.02
CA TYR A 100 -7.17 1.40 -5.10
C TYR A 100 -6.82 0.02 -4.56
N LYS A 101 -7.50 -0.43 -3.52
CA LYS A 101 -7.44 -1.80 -3.01
C LYS A 101 -8.09 -2.69 -4.07
N CYS A 102 -7.39 -3.64 -4.62
CA CYS A 102 -7.92 -4.62 -5.58
C CYS A 102 -9.07 -4.10 -6.49
N GLN A 103 -10.12 -4.90 -6.74
CA GLN A 103 -11.20 -4.52 -7.66
C GLN A 103 -12.36 -3.76 -6.99
N ASP A 104 -12.49 -3.83 -5.67
CA ASP A 104 -13.69 -3.38 -4.97
C ASP A 104 -13.83 -1.85 -4.91
N ASP A 105 -12.71 -1.15 -4.84
CA ASP A 105 -12.67 0.31 -4.82
C ASP A 105 -12.79 0.98 -6.21
N LEU A 106 -12.87 0.17 -7.28
CA LEU A 106 -12.85 0.69 -8.64
C LEU A 106 -14.25 1.07 -9.12
N THR A 107 -14.33 2.18 -9.86
CA THR A 107 -15.55 2.55 -10.59
C THR A 107 -15.85 1.56 -11.71
N GLY A 108 -17.07 1.57 -12.24
CA GLY A 108 -17.45 0.70 -13.35
C GLY A 108 -16.57 0.89 -14.59
N TYR A 109 -16.06 2.10 -14.85
CA TYR A 109 -15.14 2.39 -15.95
C TYR A 109 -13.76 1.77 -15.69
N GLU A 110 -13.22 1.96 -14.50
CA GLU A 110 -11.92 1.41 -14.07
C GLU A 110 -11.94 -0.12 -14.07
N LYS A 111 -13.02 -0.75 -13.53
CA LYS A 111 -13.24 -2.20 -13.60
C LYS A 111 -13.19 -2.71 -15.05
N LYS A 112 -13.82 -1.98 -16.00
CA LYS A 112 -13.81 -2.35 -17.42
C LYS A 112 -12.42 -2.27 -18.05
N ILE A 113 -11.63 -1.26 -17.70
CA ILE A 113 -10.24 -1.13 -18.17
C ILE A 113 -9.38 -2.25 -17.60
N LEU A 114 -9.47 -2.52 -16.29
CA LEU A 114 -8.74 -3.58 -15.62
C LEU A 114 -9.08 -4.95 -16.21
N SER A 115 -10.37 -5.25 -16.42
CA SER A 115 -10.83 -6.49 -17.06
C SER A 115 -10.24 -6.69 -18.47
N ARG A 116 -10.16 -5.64 -19.28
CA ARG A 116 -9.52 -5.73 -20.60
C ARG A 116 -8.02 -6.01 -20.51
N LYS A 117 -7.33 -5.37 -19.56
CA LYS A 117 -5.91 -5.60 -19.30
C LYS A 117 -5.64 -6.99 -18.71
N SER A 118 -6.52 -7.46 -17.82
CA SER A 118 -6.45 -8.80 -17.21
C SER A 118 -6.59 -9.90 -18.28
N LYS A 119 -7.54 -9.80 -19.21
CA LYS A 119 -7.68 -10.76 -20.33
C LYS A 119 -6.43 -10.84 -21.21
N TYR A 120 -5.76 -9.71 -21.45
CA TYR A 120 -4.50 -9.71 -22.18
C TYR A 120 -3.40 -10.39 -21.36
N THR A 121 -3.33 -10.10 -20.07
CA THR A 121 -2.37 -10.68 -19.13
C THR A 121 -2.54 -12.19 -19.01
N GLN A 122 -3.78 -12.70 -18.90
CA GLN A 122 -4.07 -14.14 -18.87
C GLN A 122 -3.52 -14.88 -20.09
N LYS A 123 -3.67 -14.31 -21.30
CA LYS A 123 -3.10 -14.92 -22.53
C LYS A 123 -1.58 -14.99 -22.50
N VAL A 124 -0.92 -14.00 -21.90
CA VAL A 124 0.56 -14.00 -21.76
C VAL A 124 1.00 -14.96 -20.66
N THR A 125 0.22 -15.09 -19.60
CA THR A 125 0.53 -15.94 -18.43
C THR A 125 0.41 -17.41 -18.78
N GLN A 126 -0.64 -17.84 -19.51
CA GLN A 126 -0.80 -19.23 -19.96
C GLN A 126 0.41 -19.80 -20.71
N LYS A 127 1.18 -18.94 -21.38
CA LYS A 127 2.44 -19.36 -22.04
C LYS A 127 3.65 -19.47 -21.08
N ARG A 128 3.52 -19.06 -19.81
CA ARG A 128 4.62 -18.93 -18.84
C ARG A 128 4.25 -19.40 -17.44
N GLU A 129 3.24 -20.28 -17.33
CA GLU A 129 2.67 -20.75 -16.05
C GLU A 129 3.73 -21.25 -15.06
N SER A 130 4.70 -22.05 -15.51
CA SER A 130 5.76 -22.56 -14.62
C SER A 130 6.62 -21.46 -13.98
N LYS A 131 6.91 -20.37 -14.71
CA LYS A 131 7.73 -19.26 -14.18
C LYS A 131 6.94 -18.41 -13.21
N LEU A 132 5.63 -18.22 -13.46
CA LEU A 132 4.75 -17.47 -12.54
C LEU A 132 4.56 -18.26 -11.25
N PHE A 133 4.33 -19.58 -11.34
CA PHE A 133 4.21 -20.46 -10.20
C PHE A 133 5.46 -20.42 -9.31
N ASN A 134 6.65 -20.60 -9.89
CA ASN A 134 7.91 -20.51 -9.15
C ASN A 134 8.14 -19.13 -8.52
N LEU A 135 7.58 -18.07 -9.11
CA LEU A 135 7.67 -16.75 -8.53
C LEU A 135 6.71 -16.60 -7.34
N LEU A 136 5.48 -17.13 -7.43
CA LEU A 136 4.52 -17.13 -6.33
C LEU A 136 5.05 -17.91 -5.12
N ASP A 137 5.68 -19.06 -5.34
CA ASP A 137 6.36 -19.83 -4.28
C ASP A 137 7.47 -19.05 -3.57
N GLY A 138 8.07 -18.07 -4.25
CA GLY A 138 9.08 -17.17 -3.67
C GLY A 138 8.50 -16.08 -2.75
N PHE A 139 7.19 -15.86 -2.80
CA PHE A 139 6.47 -14.99 -1.89
C PHE A 139 5.82 -15.86 -0.83
N PHE A 140 6.46 -16.09 0.29
CA PHE A 140 5.95 -16.93 1.38
C PHE A 140 4.44 -16.82 1.58
N ASP A 141 3.75 -17.97 1.63
CA ASP A 141 2.40 -18.23 2.17
C ASP A 141 1.37 -17.06 2.06
N THR A 142 1.64 -16.17 1.13
CA THR A 142 0.88 -14.97 0.92
C THR A 142 -0.30 -15.28 0.03
N ALA A 143 -1.51 -14.94 0.45
CA ALA A 143 -2.71 -15.00 -0.37
C ALA A 143 -2.69 -13.89 -1.45
N ILE A 144 -1.59 -13.80 -2.21
CA ILE A 144 -1.47 -12.85 -3.31
C ILE A 144 -2.42 -13.29 -4.43
N ASP A 145 -3.27 -12.35 -4.86
CA ASP A 145 -4.13 -12.57 -6.02
C ASP A 145 -3.30 -12.81 -7.29
N ASP A 146 -3.55 -13.95 -7.96
CA ASP A 146 -2.86 -14.35 -9.18
C ASP A 146 -2.95 -13.29 -10.28
N SER A 147 -4.06 -12.57 -10.37
CA SER A 147 -4.29 -11.54 -11.36
C SER A 147 -3.44 -10.31 -11.10
N TRP A 148 -3.28 -9.95 -9.82
CA TRP A 148 -2.37 -8.87 -9.41
C TRP A 148 -0.91 -9.24 -9.71
N MET A 149 -0.50 -10.47 -9.35
CA MET A 149 0.86 -10.95 -9.60
C MET A 149 1.17 -10.99 -11.10
N ALA A 150 0.26 -11.54 -11.91
CA ALA A 150 0.42 -11.55 -13.37
C ALA A 150 0.57 -10.13 -13.93
N ARG A 151 -0.19 -9.18 -13.38
CA ARG A 151 -0.09 -7.77 -13.75
C ARG A 151 1.23 -7.15 -13.29
N ALA A 152 1.70 -7.47 -12.09
CA ALA A 152 2.98 -7.00 -11.57
C ALA A 152 4.15 -7.50 -12.43
N VAL A 153 4.15 -8.79 -12.79
CA VAL A 153 5.14 -9.36 -13.72
C VAL A 153 5.10 -8.69 -15.10
N GLN A 154 3.90 -8.43 -15.62
CA GLN A 154 3.76 -7.73 -16.90
C GLN A 154 4.34 -6.30 -16.84
N TYR A 155 4.17 -5.62 -15.71
CA TYR A 155 4.58 -4.22 -15.54
C TYR A 155 6.06 -4.09 -15.21
N TYR A 156 6.57 -4.91 -14.30
CA TYR A 156 7.92 -4.80 -13.74
C TYR A 156 8.92 -5.82 -14.30
N GLY A 157 8.44 -6.92 -14.88
CA GLY A 157 9.25 -8.04 -15.36
C GLY A 157 9.56 -9.08 -14.26
N TYR A 158 9.86 -10.32 -14.70
CA TYR A 158 10.14 -11.44 -13.80
C TYR A 158 11.35 -11.21 -12.91
N ASP A 159 12.44 -10.68 -13.46
CA ASP A 159 13.70 -10.49 -12.73
C ASP A 159 13.53 -9.48 -11.58
N PHE A 160 12.75 -8.42 -11.82
CA PHE A 160 12.44 -7.44 -10.78
C PHE A 160 11.53 -8.07 -9.72
N MET A 161 10.47 -8.78 -10.12
CA MET A 161 9.57 -9.45 -9.18
C MET A 161 10.28 -10.53 -8.36
N GLY A 162 11.26 -11.24 -8.94
CA GLY A 162 12.12 -12.16 -8.19
C GLY A 162 12.98 -11.45 -7.12
N LYS A 163 13.48 -10.24 -7.41
CA LYS A 163 14.16 -9.42 -6.38
C LYS A 163 13.20 -8.96 -5.29
N VAL A 164 11.96 -8.61 -5.65
CA VAL A 164 10.92 -8.25 -4.67
C VAL A 164 10.61 -9.43 -3.76
N ALA A 165 10.37 -10.63 -4.32
CA ALA A 165 10.11 -11.85 -3.54
C ALA A 165 11.26 -12.14 -2.54
N LYS A 166 12.50 -12.08 -3.00
CA LYS A 166 13.66 -12.22 -2.13
C LYS A 166 13.69 -11.18 -1.01
N TRP A 167 13.44 -9.92 -1.35
CA TRP A 167 13.45 -8.82 -0.39
C TRP A 167 12.32 -8.96 0.66
N THR A 168 11.10 -9.34 0.26
CA THR A 168 9.99 -9.57 1.19
C THR A 168 10.32 -10.69 2.17
N CYS A 169 10.89 -11.77 1.67
CA CYS A 169 11.36 -12.90 2.44
C CYS A 169 12.42 -12.49 3.48
N GLU A 170 13.49 -11.81 3.05
CA GLU A 170 14.61 -11.38 3.91
C GLU A 170 14.19 -10.36 4.98
N ASN A 171 13.06 -9.68 4.82
CA ASN A 171 12.55 -8.66 5.74
C ASN A 171 11.28 -9.08 6.47
N SER A 172 10.89 -10.37 6.39
CA SER A 172 9.69 -10.92 7.03
C SER A 172 8.40 -10.17 6.67
N ILE A 173 8.28 -9.75 5.41
CA ILE A 173 7.09 -9.11 4.87
C ILE A 173 6.25 -10.20 4.23
N ASN A 174 5.49 -10.91 5.05
CA ASN A 174 4.72 -12.10 4.69
C ASN A 174 3.20 -11.87 4.65
N ASP A 175 2.74 -10.68 5.05
CA ASP A 175 1.32 -10.32 5.05
C ASP A 175 0.90 -9.63 3.72
N LEU A 176 1.24 -10.24 2.59
CA LEU A 176 0.94 -9.71 1.25
C LEU A 176 -0.34 -10.35 0.69
N HIS A 177 -1.49 -10.03 1.26
CA HIS A 177 -2.80 -10.43 0.75
C HIS A 177 -3.48 -9.28 -0.02
N GLU A 178 -4.66 -9.54 -0.58
CA GLU A 178 -5.43 -8.56 -1.36
C GLU A 178 -5.73 -7.24 -0.62
N GLY A 179 -5.74 -7.27 0.72
CA GLY A 179 -5.90 -6.09 1.58
C GLY A 179 -4.66 -5.19 1.64
N ASN A 180 -3.48 -5.68 1.24
CA ASN A 180 -2.19 -4.98 1.35
C ASN A 180 -1.54 -4.68 -0.01
N ILE A 181 -2.16 -5.15 -1.10
CA ILE A 181 -1.75 -4.91 -2.49
C ILE A 181 -2.86 -4.20 -3.26
N GLY A 182 -2.51 -3.50 -4.33
CA GLY A 182 -3.49 -2.78 -5.14
C GLY A 182 -2.86 -2.09 -6.33
N TYR A 183 -3.46 -0.97 -6.73
CA TYR A 183 -3.10 -0.24 -7.94
C TYR A 183 -3.07 1.26 -7.71
N ILE A 184 -2.21 1.98 -8.46
CA ILE A 184 -2.24 3.44 -8.56
C ILE A 184 -2.23 3.89 -10.03
N GLY A 185 -2.76 5.08 -10.27
CA GLY A 185 -2.75 5.72 -11.59
C GLY A 185 -3.28 4.80 -12.69
N ASN A 186 -2.48 4.56 -13.74
CA ASN A 186 -2.84 3.68 -14.86
C ASN A 186 -2.76 2.18 -14.55
N PHE A 187 -3.28 1.75 -13.39
CA PHE A 187 -3.25 0.36 -12.91
C PHE A 187 -1.83 -0.20 -12.76
N ARG A 188 -0.91 0.64 -12.27
CA ARG A 188 0.40 0.19 -11.83
C ARG A 188 0.24 -0.61 -10.52
N PRO A 189 0.61 -1.88 -10.50
CA PRO A 189 0.56 -2.68 -9.28
C PRO A 189 1.48 -2.11 -8.21
N VAL A 190 0.99 -2.06 -6.97
CA VAL A 190 1.75 -1.58 -5.82
C VAL A 190 1.44 -2.41 -4.58
N ILE A 191 2.39 -2.48 -3.67
CA ILE A 191 2.24 -2.93 -2.29
C ILE A 191 2.10 -1.66 -1.44
N PHE A 192 1.02 -1.52 -0.69
CA PHE A 192 0.75 -0.31 0.08
C PHE A 192 0.75 -0.53 1.60
N ASP A 193 0.80 -1.78 2.05
CA ASP A 193 1.10 -2.15 3.43
C ASP A 193 2.22 -3.20 3.44
N TYR A 194 3.34 -2.87 4.05
CA TYR A 194 4.55 -3.67 4.10
C TYR A 194 5.26 -3.52 5.45
N SER A 195 4.48 -3.33 6.52
CA SER A 195 5.01 -3.33 7.89
C SER A 195 5.61 -4.69 8.25
N GLY A 196 5.05 -5.77 7.74
CA GLY A 196 5.40 -7.13 8.11
C GLY A 196 4.82 -7.50 9.48
N PHE A 197 4.76 -8.78 9.77
CA PHE A 197 4.48 -9.34 11.10
C PHE A 197 5.60 -10.29 11.49
#